data_10f4105bad833007dec9e3fb35981edf
#
_entry.id   10f4105bad833007dec9e3fb35981edf
#
_cell.length_a   1.000
_cell.length_b   1.000
_cell.length_c   1.000
_cell.angle_alpha   90.00
_cell.angle_beta   90.00
_cell.angle_gamma   90.00
#
_symmetry.space_group_name_H-M   'P 1'
#
loop_
_entity.id
_entity.type
_entity.pdbx_description
1 polymer ?
#
loop_
_entity_poly.entity_id
_entity_poly.type
_entity_poly.pdbx_seq_one_letter_code
_entity_poly.pdbx_strand_id
1 'polypeptide(L)'
;MTAVTERQAHELRLRNGLRVSLRPVGADDEPEILEFLTNLSAESRRRRFFTAAVDLRAETHREMSGVPADHHGLLARAAGRGVVGHAIYVRLPLALRAEVAVEVADDVRRLGLATQLMIRLAQDAEERHITQF
;
A
#
# COMPACT_ATOMS: atom_id res chain seq x y z
N MET A 1 -6.12 2.82 20.12
CA MET A 1 -6.11 4.22 20.49
C MET A 1 -6.18 5.08 19.26
N THR A 2 -7.25 5.83 19.14
CA THR A 2 -7.50 6.68 17.97
C THR A 2 -6.41 7.72 17.77
N ALA A 3 -5.93 8.34 18.83
CA ALA A 3 -4.91 9.38 18.73
C ALA A 3 -3.61 8.88 18.11
N VAL A 4 -3.24 7.62 18.37
CA VAL A 4 -2.04 7.01 17.77
C VAL A 4 -2.26 6.82 16.27
N THR A 5 -3.44 6.33 15.86
CA THR A 5 -3.79 6.13 14.46
C THR A 5 -3.77 7.46 13.71
N GLU A 6 -4.34 8.49 14.28
CA GLU A 6 -4.37 9.82 13.67
C GLU A 6 -2.97 10.38 13.48
N ARG A 7 -2.08 10.20 14.47
CA ARG A 7 -0.70 10.66 14.34
C ARG A 7 0.09 9.94 13.27
N GLN A 8 -0.34 8.72 12.89
CA GLN A 8 0.32 7.97 11.83
C GLN A 8 -0.15 8.39 10.44
N ALA A 9 -1.27 9.09 10.35
CA ALA A 9 -1.74 9.62 9.08
C ALA A 9 -0.84 10.77 8.62
N HIS A 10 -0.57 10.80 7.33
CA HIS A 10 0.30 11.82 6.74
C HIS A 10 -0.38 12.36 5.49
N GLU A 11 -0.62 13.67 5.46
CA GLU A 11 -1.23 14.31 4.29
C GLU A 11 -0.18 14.85 3.35
N LEU A 12 -0.46 14.72 2.05
CA LEU A 12 0.39 15.29 1.01
C LEU A 12 -0.46 15.76 -0.15
N ARG A 13 0.17 16.54 -1.02
CA ARG A 13 -0.48 17.06 -2.22
C ARG A 13 0.29 16.57 -3.43
N LEU A 14 -0.40 15.97 -4.38
CA LEU A 14 0.19 15.52 -5.63
C LEU A 14 0.45 16.69 -6.56
N ARG A 15 1.19 16.46 -7.65
CA ARG A 15 1.58 17.51 -8.60
C ARG A 15 0.39 18.26 -9.18
N ASN A 16 -0.75 17.59 -9.35
CA ASN A 16 -1.97 18.20 -9.88
C ASN A 16 -2.82 18.89 -8.79
N GLY A 17 -2.33 18.97 -7.57
CA GLY A 17 -3.06 19.56 -6.46
C GLY A 17 -3.97 18.62 -5.69
N LEU A 18 -4.12 17.38 -6.11
CA LEU A 18 -4.96 16.41 -5.41
C LEU A 18 -4.40 16.15 -4.01
N ARG A 19 -5.25 16.27 -3.01
CA ARG A 19 -4.88 15.97 -1.63
C ARG A 19 -5.05 14.49 -1.34
N VAL A 20 -4.02 13.89 -0.76
CA VAL A 20 -4.00 12.46 -0.45
C VAL A 20 -3.53 12.29 0.99
N SER A 21 -4.18 11.41 1.74
CA SER A 21 -3.69 11.01 3.05
C SER A 21 -3.10 9.61 2.98
N LEU A 22 -1.95 9.44 3.62
CA LEU A 22 -1.27 8.14 3.74
C LEU A 22 -1.41 7.69 5.19
N ARG A 23 -1.77 6.44 5.41
CA ARG A 23 -1.77 5.85 6.74
C ARG A 23 -1.50 4.35 6.68
N PRO A 24 -1.05 3.76 7.79
CA PRO A 24 -0.90 2.30 7.85
C PRO A 24 -2.24 1.60 7.63
N VAL A 25 -2.18 0.45 6.97
CA VAL A 25 -3.34 -0.39 6.72
C VAL A 25 -3.76 -1.08 8.02
N GLY A 26 -5.07 -1.11 8.29
CA GLY A 26 -5.67 -1.88 9.36
C GLY A 26 -6.54 -3.00 8.80
N ALA A 27 -6.93 -3.93 9.66
CA ALA A 27 -7.75 -5.08 9.25
C ALA A 27 -9.07 -4.65 8.60
N ASP A 28 -9.63 -3.53 9.02
CA ASP A 28 -10.91 -3.04 8.50
C ASP A 28 -10.80 -2.52 7.07
N ASP A 29 -9.60 -2.36 6.54
CA ASP A 29 -9.37 -1.81 5.21
C ASP A 29 -9.44 -2.84 4.10
N GLU A 30 -9.50 -4.13 4.44
CA GLU A 30 -9.48 -5.20 3.44
C GLU A 30 -10.53 -5.02 2.32
N PRO A 31 -11.80 -4.71 2.62
CA PRO A 31 -12.79 -4.55 1.55
C PRO A 31 -12.46 -3.44 0.56
N GLU A 32 -11.97 -2.31 1.06
CA GLU A 32 -11.61 -1.19 0.19
C GLU A 32 -10.35 -1.49 -0.63
N ILE A 33 -9.39 -2.18 -0.05
CA ILE A 33 -8.18 -2.59 -0.77
C ILE A 33 -8.57 -3.56 -1.88
N LEU A 34 -9.44 -4.52 -1.59
CA LEU A 34 -9.91 -5.47 -2.59
C LEU A 34 -10.61 -4.75 -3.74
N GLU A 35 -11.47 -3.78 -3.42
CA GLU A 35 -12.15 -2.98 -4.44
C GLU A 35 -11.15 -2.20 -5.30
N PHE A 36 -10.16 -1.58 -4.67
CA PHE A 36 -9.11 -0.86 -5.37
C PHE A 36 -8.35 -1.77 -6.34
N LEU A 37 -7.92 -2.95 -5.89
CA LEU A 37 -7.19 -3.89 -6.72
C LEU A 37 -8.05 -4.43 -7.87
N THR A 38 -9.34 -4.63 -7.61
CA THR A 38 -10.29 -5.09 -8.62
C THR A 38 -10.45 -4.07 -9.75
N ASN A 39 -10.38 -2.79 -9.42
CA ASN A 39 -10.54 -1.70 -10.38
C ASN A 39 -9.25 -1.33 -11.13
N LEU A 40 -8.13 -1.95 -10.80
CA LEU A 40 -6.90 -1.75 -11.55
C LEU A 40 -7.03 -2.33 -12.96
N SER A 41 -6.30 -1.74 -13.91
CA SER A 41 -6.22 -2.30 -15.25
C SER A 41 -5.58 -3.69 -15.22
N ALA A 42 -5.79 -4.48 -16.28
CA ALA A 42 -5.17 -5.80 -16.40
C ALA A 42 -3.64 -5.69 -16.34
N GLU A 43 -3.08 -4.64 -16.95
CA GLU A 43 -1.64 -4.40 -16.92
C GLU A 43 -1.15 -4.15 -15.48
N SER A 44 -1.85 -3.30 -14.73
CA SER A 44 -1.49 -3.01 -13.34
C SER A 44 -1.58 -4.26 -12.48
N ARG A 45 -2.60 -5.09 -12.67
CA ARG A 45 -2.73 -6.33 -11.93
C ARG A 45 -1.58 -7.29 -12.24
N ARG A 46 -1.13 -7.36 -13.50
CA ARG A 46 0.02 -8.20 -13.85
C ARG A 46 1.28 -7.74 -13.13
N ARG A 47 1.50 -6.44 -13.07
CA ARG A 47 2.67 -5.91 -12.36
C ARG A 47 2.62 -6.22 -10.88
N ARG A 48 1.42 -6.22 -10.30
CA ARG A 48 1.24 -6.46 -8.86
C ARG A 48 1.35 -7.94 -8.50
N PHE A 49 0.81 -8.83 -9.35
CA PHE A 49 0.66 -10.25 -9.05
C PHE A 49 1.28 -11.17 -10.10
N PHE A 50 1.96 -10.62 -11.09
CA PHE A 50 2.53 -11.34 -12.23
C PHE A 50 1.48 -11.97 -13.16
N THR A 51 0.21 -11.84 -12.87
CA THR A 51 -0.87 -12.29 -13.73
C THR A 51 -2.14 -11.48 -13.47
N ALA A 52 -2.91 -11.21 -14.53
CA ALA A 52 -4.18 -10.51 -14.41
C ALA A 52 -5.31 -11.44 -13.91
N ALA A 53 -5.09 -12.74 -13.94
CA ALA A 53 -6.10 -13.76 -13.59
C ALA A 53 -6.03 -14.21 -12.13
N VAL A 54 -5.28 -13.52 -11.29
CA VAL A 54 -5.14 -13.87 -9.88
C VAL A 54 -6.47 -13.71 -9.15
N ASP A 55 -6.70 -14.58 -8.16
CA ASP A 55 -7.83 -14.43 -7.25
C ASP A 55 -7.51 -13.29 -6.28
N LEU A 56 -8.02 -12.09 -6.57
CA LEU A 56 -7.74 -10.89 -5.80
C LEU A 56 -8.21 -11.00 -4.36
N ARG A 57 -9.35 -11.67 -4.13
CA ARG A 57 -9.87 -11.82 -2.77
C ARG A 57 -8.95 -12.66 -1.91
N ALA A 58 -8.50 -13.80 -2.44
CA ALA A 58 -7.59 -14.68 -1.71
C ALA A 58 -6.24 -14.01 -1.47
N GLU A 59 -5.70 -13.32 -2.48
CA GLU A 59 -4.42 -12.63 -2.34
C GLU A 59 -4.50 -11.50 -1.32
N THR A 60 -5.55 -10.69 -1.37
CA THR A 60 -5.75 -9.59 -0.42
C THR A 60 -5.86 -10.14 1.00
N HIS A 61 -6.65 -11.18 1.18
CA HIS A 61 -6.81 -11.79 2.51
C HIS A 61 -5.47 -12.32 3.04
N ARG A 62 -4.70 -12.96 2.19
CA ARG A 62 -3.38 -13.50 2.57
C ARG A 62 -2.45 -12.38 3.04
N GLU A 63 -2.41 -11.27 2.29
CA GLU A 63 -1.57 -10.13 2.65
C GLU A 63 -2.03 -9.48 3.96
N MET A 64 -3.34 -9.43 4.21
CA MET A 64 -3.88 -8.77 5.39
C MET A 64 -3.82 -9.65 6.64
N SER A 65 -3.72 -10.97 6.46
CA SER A 65 -3.78 -11.94 7.56
C SER A 65 -2.42 -12.36 8.11
N GLY A 66 -1.33 -11.88 7.51
CA GLY A 66 0.00 -12.25 7.96
C GLY A 66 0.32 -11.70 9.34
N VAL A 67 1.40 -12.21 9.93
CA VAL A 67 1.88 -11.72 11.21
C VAL A 67 2.33 -10.27 11.06
N PRO A 68 1.84 -9.33 11.90
CA PRO A 68 2.20 -7.91 11.75
C PRO A 68 3.68 -7.61 11.74
N ALA A 69 4.51 -8.46 12.36
CA ALA A 69 5.96 -8.30 12.33
C ALA A 69 6.57 -8.62 10.95
N ASP A 70 5.85 -9.38 10.12
CA ASP A 70 6.36 -9.86 8.84
C ASP A 70 5.86 -9.03 7.66
N HIS A 71 4.82 -8.24 7.84
CA HIS A 71 4.29 -7.40 6.76
C HIS A 71 3.80 -6.06 7.30
N HIS A 72 3.74 -5.08 6.41
CA HIS A 72 3.27 -3.75 6.74
C HIS A 72 2.76 -3.09 5.46
N GLY A 73 1.62 -2.47 5.53
CA GLY A 73 1.01 -1.82 4.39
C GLY A 73 0.65 -0.37 4.65
N LEU A 74 0.64 0.40 3.58
CA LEU A 74 0.20 1.80 3.57
C LEU A 74 -0.96 1.95 2.60
N LEU A 75 -1.91 2.79 2.97
CA LEU A 75 -3.07 3.09 2.16
C LEU A 75 -3.05 4.58 1.84
N ALA A 76 -3.28 4.92 0.57
CA ALA A 76 -3.42 6.29 0.14
C ALA A 76 -4.87 6.56 -0.24
N ARG A 77 -5.48 7.59 0.36
CA ARG A 77 -6.85 7.99 0.09
C ARG A 77 -6.89 9.42 -0.41
N ALA A 78 -7.68 9.64 -1.44
CA ALA A 78 -7.96 10.99 -1.93
C ALA A 78 -9.35 11.42 -1.49
N ALA A 79 -9.48 12.68 -1.09
CA ALA A 79 -10.77 13.23 -0.68
C ALA A 79 -11.80 13.07 -1.81
N GLY A 80 -12.96 12.50 -1.46
CA GLY A 80 -14.04 12.28 -2.42
C GLY A 80 -13.87 11.13 -3.39
N ARG A 81 -12.74 10.39 -3.29
CA ARG A 81 -12.48 9.29 -4.23
C ARG A 81 -12.26 7.94 -3.56
N GLY A 82 -11.84 7.95 -2.30
CA GLY A 82 -11.46 6.74 -1.61
C GLY A 82 -10.03 6.34 -1.90
N VAL A 83 -9.74 5.04 -1.95
CA VAL A 83 -8.38 4.54 -2.12
C VAL A 83 -7.85 4.82 -3.52
N VAL A 84 -6.67 5.44 -3.59
CA VAL A 84 -5.97 5.71 -4.84
C VAL A 84 -4.58 5.09 -4.88
N GLY A 85 -4.13 4.48 -3.80
CA GLY A 85 -2.84 3.82 -3.76
C GLY A 85 -2.73 2.84 -2.61
N HIS A 86 -1.88 1.84 -2.79
CA HIS A 86 -1.60 0.81 -1.79
C HIS A 86 -0.15 0.37 -1.94
N ALA A 87 0.53 0.25 -0.83
CA ALA A 87 1.90 -0.24 -0.80
C ALA A 87 2.03 -1.25 0.33
N ILE A 88 2.81 -2.29 0.12
CA ILE A 88 3.03 -3.31 1.13
C ILE A 88 4.44 -3.86 1.02
N TYR A 89 5.06 -4.18 2.14
CA TYR A 89 6.22 -5.07 2.14
C TYR A 89 5.91 -6.33 2.95
N VAL A 90 6.55 -7.42 2.56
CA VAL A 90 6.49 -8.69 3.28
C VAL A 90 7.93 -9.12 3.56
N ARG A 91 8.27 -9.30 4.82
CA ARG A 91 9.60 -9.70 5.24
C ARG A 91 9.90 -11.12 4.77
N LEU A 92 11.06 -11.31 4.18
CA LEU A 92 11.54 -12.64 3.83
C LEU A 92 12.10 -13.34 5.07
N PRO A 93 11.87 -14.66 5.20
CA PRO A 93 12.36 -15.39 6.37
C PRO A 93 13.87 -15.26 6.54
N LEU A 94 14.31 -15.07 7.79
CA LEU A 94 15.72 -15.04 8.18
C LEU A 94 16.56 -14.00 7.46
N ALA A 95 15.93 -12.93 6.94
CA ALA A 95 16.65 -11.88 6.23
C ALA A 95 16.23 -10.50 6.72
N LEU A 96 17.14 -9.53 6.54
CA LEU A 96 16.82 -8.10 6.75
C LEU A 96 16.27 -7.51 5.44
N ARG A 97 15.52 -8.29 4.72
CA ARG A 97 15.02 -8.01 3.37
C ARG A 97 13.52 -8.23 3.32
N ALA A 98 12.85 -7.46 2.51
CA ALA A 98 11.41 -7.61 2.28
C ALA A 98 11.10 -7.48 0.79
N GLU A 99 10.06 -8.16 0.36
CA GLU A 99 9.48 -7.94 -0.96
C GLU A 99 8.47 -6.82 -0.87
N VAL A 100 8.41 -6.00 -1.91
CA VAL A 100 7.59 -4.79 -1.94
C VAL A 100 6.66 -4.82 -3.14
N ALA A 101 5.44 -4.36 -2.94
CA ALA A 101 4.51 -4.11 -4.02
C ALA A 101 3.85 -2.76 -3.79
N VAL A 102 3.78 -1.95 -4.86
CA VAL A 102 3.16 -0.62 -4.82
C VAL A 102 2.28 -0.47 -6.05
N GLU A 103 1.05 -0.04 -5.85
CA GLU A 103 0.15 0.29 -6.95
C GLU A 103 -0.59 1.57 -6.66
N VAL A 104 -0.83 2.35 -7.71
CA VAL A 104 -1.63 3.56 -7.66
C VAL A 104 -2.71 3.47 -8.73
N ALA A 105 -3.82 4.16 -8.51
CA ALA A 105 -4.89 4.21 -9.51
C ALA A 105 -4.36 4.77 -10.83
N ASP A 106 -4.85 4.22 -11.95
CA ASP A 106 -4.30 4.56 -13.27
C ASP A 106 -4.34 6.05 -13.57
N ASP A 107 -5.37 6.76 -13.12
CA ASP A 107 -5.54 8.18 -13.40
C ASP A 107 -4.73 9.09 -12.49
N VAL A 108 -4.06 8.55 -11.47
CA VAL A 108 -3.17 9.34 -10.61
C VAL A 108 -1.70 8.95 -10.78
N ARG A 109 -1.39 8.20 -11.81
CA ARG A 109 -0.01 7.87 -12.13
C ARG A 109 0.77 9.11 -12.54
N ARG A 110 2.09 9.06 -12.34
CA ARG A 110 3.03 10.12 -12.71
C ARG A 110 2.82 11.42 -11.93
N LEU A 111 2.07 11.36 -10.82
CA LEU A 111 1.86 12.52 -9.95
C LEU A 111 2.73 12.47 -8.69
N GLY A 112 3.59 11.45 -8.59
CA GLY A 112 4.52 11.32 -7.48
C GLY A 112 4.01 10.47 -6.32
N LEU A 113 2.80 9.91 -6.40
CA LEU A 113 2.22 9.15 -5.29
C LEU A 113 3.01 7.86 -5.00
N ALA A 114 3.36 7.11 -6.04
CA ALA A 114 4.12 5.86 -5.85
C ALA A 114 5.45 6.13 -5.17
N THR A 115 6.14 7.21 -5.55
CA THR A 115 7.38 7.62 -4.92
C THR A 115 7.19 7.94 -3.44
N GLN A 116 6.12 8.67 -3.11
CA GLN A 116 5.82 9.01 -1.72
C GLN A 116 5.48 7.77 -0.90
N LEU A 117 4.73 6.83 -1.47
CA LEU A 117 4.43 5.57 -0.81
C LEU A 117 5.71 4.78 -0.53
N MET A 118 6.62 4.71 -1.50
CA MET A 118 7.89 4.01 -1.32
C MET A 118 8.77 4.66 -0.25
N ILE A 119 8.83 5.99 -0.24
CA ILE A 119 9.62 6.72 0.77
C ILE A 119 9.09 6.40 2.16
N ARG A 120 7.79 6.50 2.36
CA ARG A 120 7.19 6.24 3.66
C ARG A 120 7.33 4.78 4.06
N LEU A 121 7.15 3.87 3.10
CA LEU A 121 7.30 2.44 3.35
C LEU A 121 8.73 2.11 3.78
N ALA A 122 9.72 2.72 3.12
CA ALA A 122 11.11 2.53 3.46
C ALA A 122 11.43 3.04 4.88
N GLN A 123 10.87 4.19 5.25
CA GLN A 123 11.04 4.73 6.59
C GLN A 123 10.46 3.79 7.65
N ASP A 124 9.26 3.27 7.40
CA ASP A 124 8.61 2.33 8.32
C ASP A 124 9.39 1.02 8.42
N ALA A 125 9.93 0.55 7.30
CA ALA A 125 10.74 -0.68 7.26
C ALA A 125 12.04 -0.52 8.05
N GLU A 126 12.68 0.64 7.93
CA GLU A 126 13.91 0.94 8.65
C GLU A 126 13.70 0.88 10.16
N GLU A 127 12.58 1.39 10.64
CA GLU A 127 12.20 1.31 12.04
C GLU A 127 12.02 -0.13 12.52
N ARG A 128 11.79 -1.07 11.60
CA ARG A 128 11.61 -2.49 11.88
C ARG A 128 12.82 -3.32 11.48
N HIS A 129 13.97 -2.67 11.28
CA HIS A 129 15.25 -3.33 10.97
C HIS A 129 15.26 -4.07 9.63
N ILE A 130 14.48 -3.63 8.68
CA ILE A 130 14.55 -4.09 7.30
C ILE A 130 15.46 -3.13 6.56
N THR A 131 16.52 -3.63 5.95
CA THR A 131 17.55 -2.79 5.31
C THR A 131 17.57 -2.92 3.79
N GLN A 132 16.81 -3.86 3.23
CA GLN A 132 16.74 -4.08 1.78
C GLN A 132 15.31 -4.39 1.35
N PHE A 133 14.94 -3.83 0.26
CA PHE A 133 13.69 -4.18 -0.44
C PHE A 133 13.99 -4.98 -1.70
#